data_62c0cdabf0412230737bf26b383fb9b4
#
_entry.id   62c0cdabf0412230737bf26b383fb9b4
#
_cell.length_a   1.000
_cell.length_b   1.000
_cell.length_c   1.000
_cell.angle_alpha   90.00
_cell.angle_beta   90.00
_cell.angle_gamma   90.00
#
_symmetry.space_group_name_H-M   'P 1'
#
loop_
_entity.id
_entity.type
_entity.pdbx_description
1 polymer ?
#
loop_
_entity_poly.entity_id
_entity_poly.type
_entity_poly.pdbx_seq_one_letter_code
_entity_poly.pdbx_strand_id
1 'polypeptide(L)'
;MQGLLVENAAGLPGIDINMMMEYLVLHLVAALRIGAFFIAAPFFGARYVLLPIRILFTMVLSVILVPNIDIPDSQLIGTAAGVMIIVKEISIGLAAGLIMTIWFSAAALAGEKIASTAGLGFAAQMDPASGAQTPVVSQILNLLLIVLFLSLDAHL
;
A
#
# COMPACT_ATOMS: atom_id res chain seq x y z
N MET A 1 35.21 -29.64 7.84
CA MET A 1 35.61 -28.45 8.63
C MET A 1 36.16 -27.37 7.70
N GLN A 2 35.37 -26.92 6.71
CA GLN A 2 35.74 -25.85 5.76
C GLN A 2 34.62 -24.80 5.66
N GLY A 3 33.98 -24.46 6.76
CA GLY A 3 32.86 -23.53 6.77
C GLY A 3 32.97 -22.37 7.75
N LEU A 4 34.14 -22.10 8.32
CA LEU A 4 34.27 -21.12 9.40
C LEU A 4 35.16 -19.91 9.07
N LEU A 5 35.68 -19.80 7.87
CA LEU A 5 36.52 -18.67 7.45
C LEU A 5 36.00 -18.07 6.13
N VAL A 6 34.75 -17.64 6.09
CA VAL A 6 34.39 -16.59 5.15
C VAL A 6 34.95 -15.31 5.76
N GLU A 7 36.10 -14.91 5.26
CA GLU A 7 36.77 -13.67 5.59
C GLU A 7 35.87 -12.51 5.09
N ASN A 8 34.97 -12.06 5.97
CA ASN A 8 34.07 -10.96 5.66
C ASN A 8 34.88 -9.69 5.53
N ALA A 9 34.82 -9.05 4.37
CA ALA A 9 35.52 -7.80 4.06
C ALA A 9 35.22 -6.65 5.04
N ALA A 10 34.35 -6.86 6.04
CA ALA A 10 33.96 -5.87 7.05
C ALA A 10 34.52 -6.19 8.47
N GLY A 11 35.26 -7.30 8.65
CA GLY A 11 35.94 -7.55 9.93
C GLY A 11 35.07 -7.80 11.15
N LEU A 12 33.75 -7.96 11.00
CA LEU A 12 32.83 -8.25 12.09
C LEU A 12 32.47 -9.74 12.08
N PRO A 13 32.86 -10.51 13.11
CA PRO A 13 32.54 -11.92 13.20
C PRO A 13 31.04 -12.13 13.29
N GLY A 14 30.45 -12.86 12.34
CA GLY A 14 29.05 -13.28 12.37
C GLY A 14 28.09 -12.47 11.50
N ILE A 15 28.52 -11.42 10.82
CA ILE A 15 27.66 -10.65 9.91
C ILE A 15 28.12 -10.88 8.46
N ASP A 16 27.28 -11.60 7.70
CA ASP A 16 27.49 -11.77 6.26
C ASP A 16 26.84 -10.57 5.52
N ILE A 17 27.68 -9.75 4.90
CA ILE A 17 27.24 -8.56 4.14
C ILE A 17 26.31 -8.97 2.99
N ASN A 18 26.55 -10.11 2.35
CA ASN A 18 25.69 -10.59 1.27
C ASN A 18 24.28 -10.91 1.80
N MET A 19 24.18 -11.56 2.95
CA MET A 19 22.90 -11.85 3.60
C MET A 19 22.17 -10.54 3.97
N MET A 20 22.89 -9.56 4.51
CA MET A 20 22.29 -8.25 4.83
C MET A 20 21.77 -7.55 3.56
N MET A 21 22.55 -7.56 2.48
CA MET A 21 22.14 -6.97 1.21
C MET A 21 20.91 -7.69 0.64
N GLU A 22 20.85 -9.00 0.73
CA GLU A 22 19.70 -9.79 0.31
C GLU A 22 18.43 -9.39 1.08
N TYR A 23 18.47 -9.36 2.41
CA TYR A 23 17.35 -8.91 3.23
C TYR A 23 16.92 -7.47 2.92
N LEU A 24 17.87 -6.57 2.72
CA LEU A 24 17.60 -5.18 2.39
C LEU A 24 16.88 -5.04 1.05
N VAL A 25 17.33 -5.78 0.06
CA VAL A 25 16.73 -5.81 -1.28
C VAL A 25 15.32 -6.40 -1.22
N LEU A 26 15.11 -7.48 -0.49
CA LEU A 26 13.79 -8.09 -0.28
C LEU A 26 12.80 -7.10 0.34
N HIS A 27 13.22 -6.40 1.40
CA HIS A 27 12.41 -5.38 2.04
C HIS A 27 12.10 -4.21 1.10
N LEU A 28 13.07 -3.79 0.29
CA LEU A 28 12.87 -2.71 -0.67
C LEU A 28 11.83 -3.08 -1.74
N VAL A 29 11.89 -4.30 -2.27
CA VAL A 29 10.93 -4.80 -3.27
C VAL A 29 9.53 -4.93 -2.66
N ALA A 30 9.41 -5.46 -1.44
CA ALA A 30 8.13 -5.50 -0.72
C ALA A 30 7.59 -4.10 -0.45
N ALA A 31 8.46 -3.17 -0.05
CA ALA A 31 8.09 -1.77 0.19
C ALA A 31 7.60 -1.07 -1.07
N LEU A 32 8.12 -1.41 -2.26
CA LEU A 32 7.61 -0.87 -3.53
C LEU A 32 6.17 -1.29 -3.79
N ARG A 33 5.81 -2.57 -3.58
CA ARG A 33 4.43 -3.06 -3.71
C ARG A 33 3.48 -2.35 -2.75
N ILE A 34 3.84 -2.30 -1.47
CA ILE A 34 3.02 -1.69 -0.41
C ILE A 34 2.93 -0.17 -0.59
N GLY A 35 4.04 0.48 -0.96
CA GLY A 35 4.07 1.92 -1.24
C GLY A 35 3.19 2.30 -2.42
N ALA A 36 3.23 1.52 -3.52
CA ALA A 36 2.37 1.70 -4.67
C ALA A 36 0.88 1.52 -4.30
N PHE A 37 0.55 0.54 -3.47
CA PHE A 37 -0.79 0.37 -2.93
C PHE A 37 -1.24 1.59 -2.13
N PHE A 38 -0.43 2.11 -1.21
CA PHE A 38 -0.79 3.28 -0.40
C PHE A 38 -0.93 4.58 -1.21
N ILE A 39 -0.23 4.70 -2.33
CA ILE A 39 -0.40 5.83 -3.23
C ILE A 39 -1.77 5.78 -3.92
N ALA A 40 -2.21 4.59 -4.33
CA ALA A 40 -3.45 4.38 -5.07
C ALA A 40 -4.67 4.18 -4.16
N ALA A 41 -4.50 3.78 -2.90
CA ALA A 41 -5.59 3.51 -1.97
C ALA A 41 -6.30 4.81 -1.52
N PRO A 42 -7.65 4.81 -1.41
CA PRO A 42 -8.43 6.02 -1.18
C PRO A 42 -8.17 6.68 0.17
N PHE A 43 -7.84 5.90 1.21
CA PHE A 43 -7.59 6.42 2.55
C PHE A 43 -6.20 7.01 2.71
N PHE A 44 -5.19 6.26 2.25
CA PHE A 44 -3.78 6.64 2.40
C PHE A 44 -3.33 7.61 1.30
N GLY A 45 -4.00 7.61 0.14
CA GLY A 45 -3.80 8.58 -0.94
C GLY A 45 -4.35 9.97 -0.64
N ALA A 46 -5.16 10.12 0.41
CA ALA A 46 -5.79 11.36 0.78
C ALA A 46 -4.78 12.46 1.20
N ARG A 47 -5.15 13.73 0.99
CA ARG A 47 -4.27 14.89 1.24
C ARG A 47 -3.88 15.11 2.70
N TYR A 48 -4.66 14.60 3.64
CA TYR A 48 -4.39 14.75 5.07
C TYR A 48 -3.32 13.77 5.60
N VAL A 49 -2.99 12.71 4.85
CA VAL A 49 -1.92 11.79 5.24
C VAL A 49 -0.60 12.29 4.69
N LEU A 50 0.26 12.77 5.57
CA LEU A 50 1.58 13.27 5.18
C LEU A 50 2.46 12.16 4.60
N LEU A 51 3.25 12.51 3.60
CA LEU A 51 4.16 11.58 2.93
C LEU A 51 5.08 10.80 3.90
N PRO A 52 5.67 11.41 4.96
CA PRO A 52 6.49 10.66 5.92
C PRO A 52 5.74 9.54 6.63
N ILE A 53 4.45 9.76 6.93
CA ILE A 53 3.59 8.76 7.58
C ILE A 53 3.40 7.56 6.65
N ARG A 54 3.14 7.79 5.36
CA ARG A 54 3.02 6.71 4.36
C ARG A 54 4.29 5.89 4.25
N ILE A 55 5.45 6.57 4.20
CA ILE A 55 6.75 5.90 4.13
C ILE A 55 6.97 5.05 5.38
N LEU A 56 6.68 5.58 6.56
CA LEU A 56 6.82 4.85 7.81
C LEU A 56 5.93 3.60 7.85
N PHE A 57 4.64 3.73 7.49
CA PHE A 57 3.73 2.60 7.38
C PHE A 57 4.19 1.56 6.36
N THR A 58 4.65 2.00 5.19
CA THR A 58 5.21 1.11 4.16
C THR A 58 6.39 0.32 4.69
N MET A 59 7.31 0.96 5.41
CA MET A 59 8.49 0.31 5.98
C MET A 59 8.10 -0.71 7.07
N VAL A 60 7.21 -0.32 7.99
CA VAL A 60 6.76 -1.23 9.06
C VAL A 60 6.04 -2.45 8.47
N LEU A 61 5.12 -2.23 7.52
CA LEU A 61 4.38 -3.32 6.90
C LEU A 61 5.27 -4.21 6.03
N SER A 62 6.29 -3.66 5.36
CA SER A 62 7.22 -4.48 4.58
C SER A 62 7.96 -5.48 5.46
N VAL A 63 8.38 -5.06 6.67
CA VAL A 63 9.04 -5.95 7.63
C VAL A 63 8.11 -7.09 8.08
N ILE A 64 6.83 -6.80 8.29
CA ILE A 64 5.85 -7.81 8.74
C ILE A 64 5.48 -8.78 7.61
N LEU A 65 5.38 -8.28 6.36
CA LEU A 65 4.88 -9.05 5.22
C LEU A 65 5.96 -9.83 4.48
N VAL A 66 7.23 -9.39 4.51
CA VAL A 66 8.35 -10.05 3.82
C VAL A 66 8.42 -11.56 4.09
N PRO A 67 8.23 -12.08 5.34
CA PRO A 67 8.28 -13.51 5.59
C PRO A 67 7.18 -14.33 4.89
N ASN A 68 6.09 -13.68 4.46
CA ASN A 68 4.90 -14.31 3.87
C ASN A 68 4.77 -14.08 2.36
N ILE A 69 5.73 -13.39 1.74
CA ILE A 69 5.70 -13.06 0.31
C ILE A 69 6.82 -13.84 -0.39
N ASP A 70 6.46 -14.59 -1.42
CA ASP A 70 7.43 -15.19 -2.33
C ASP A 70 8.09 -14.09 -3.16
N ILE A 71 9.27 -13.69 -2.74
CA ILE A 71 10.03 -12.63 -3.42
C ILE A 71 11.05 -13.28 -4.34
N PRO A 72 11.20 -12.76 -5.56
CA PRO A 72 12.15 -13.28 -6.53
C PRO A 72 13.61 -13.17 -6.02
N ASP A 73 14.44 -14.07 -6.52
CA ASP A 73 15.87 -14.17 -6.21
C ASP A 73 16.56 -12.79 -6.28
N SER A 74 17.18 -12.38 -5.19
CA SER A 74 17.84 -11.08 -5.05
C SER A 74 18.94 -10.87 -6.10
N GLN A 75 19.54 -11.94 -6.61
CA GLN A 75 20.59 -11.91 -7.64
C GLN A 75 20.08 -11.38 -9.00
N LEU A 76 18.76 -11.46 -9.25
CA LEU A 76 18.15 -10.99 -10.49
C LEU A 76 17.96 -9.47 -10.52
N ILE A 77 17.98 -8.80 -9.37
CA ILE A 77 17.62 -7.38 -9.27
C ILE A 77 18.62 -6.45 -9.95
N GLY A 78 19.90 -6.87 -10.03
CA GLY A 78 20.94 -6.13 -10.77
C GLY A 78 20.91 -6.33 -12.29
N THR A 79 19.96 -7.10 -12.80
CA THR A 79 19.86 -7.45 -14.24
C THR A 79 18.67 -6.77 -14.90
N ALA A 80 18.56 -6.87 -16.24
CA ALA A 80 17.36 -6.42 -16.96
C ALA A 80 16.08 -7.12 -16.46
N ALA A 81 16.18 -8.36 -15.97
CA ALA A 81 15.07 -9.07 -15.33
C ALA A 81 14.63 -8.37 -14.03
N GLY A 82 15.53 -7.76 -13.27
CA GLY A 82 15.21 -7.02 -12.05
C GLY A 82 14.31 -5.82 -12.30
N VAL A 83 14.51 -5.10 -13.41
CA VAL A 83 13.63 -4.01 -13.80
C VAL A 83 12.20 -4.50 -14.02
N MET A 84 12.03 -5.65 -14.67
CA MET A 84 10.71 -6.27 -14.87
C MET A 84 10.06 -6.68 -13.56
N ILE A 85 10.84 -7.16 -12.59
CA ILE A 85 10.35 -7.49 -11.25
C ILE A 85 9.83 -6.22 -10.55
N ILE A 86 10.59 -5.14 -10.57
CA ILE A 86 10.20 -3.85 -9.98
C ILE A 86 8.89 -3.34 -10.60
N VAL A 87 8.80 -3.34 -11.93
CA VAL A 87 7.59 -2.91 -12.64
C VAL A 87 6.38 -3.78 -12.27
N LYS A 88 6.58 -5.10 -12.20
CA LYS A 88 5.54 -6.05 -11.77
C LYS A 88 5.05 -5.73 -10.36
N GLU A 89 5.94 -5.52 -9.39
CA GLU A 89 5.60 -5.26 -8.00
C GLU A 89 4.81 -3.94 -7.85
N ILE A 90 5.27 -2.88 -8.50
CA ILE A 90 4.56 -1.59 -8.53
C ILE A 90 3.18 -1.76 -9.18
N SER A 91 3.09 -2.48 -10.30
CA SER A 91 1.81 -2.70 -11.01
C SER A 91 0.80 -3.46 -10.15
N ILE A 92 1.23 -4.48 -9.41
CA ILE A 92 0.37 -5.23 -8.49
C ILE A 92 -0.13 -4.32 -7.36
N GLY A 93 0.75 -3.55 -6.73
CA GLY A 93 0.37 -2.60 -5.69
C GLY A 93 -0.62 -1.54 -6.17
N LEU A 94 -0.34 -0.93 -7.32
CA LEU A 94 -1.25 0.05 -7.94
C LEU A 94 -2.60 -0.57 -8.30
N ALA A 95 -2.63 -1.75 -8.90
CA ALA A 95 -3.86 -2.44 -9.27
C ALA A 95 -4.74 -2.71 -8.04
N ALA A 96 -4.16 -3.22 -6.96
CA ALA A 96 -4.88 -3.47 -5.71
C ALA A 96 -5.45 -2.17 -5.12
N GLY A 97 -4.65 -1.10 -5.06
CA GLY A 97 -5.10 0.21 -4.58
C GLY A 97 -6.19 0.82 -5.46
N LEU A 98 -6.10 0.69 -6.79
CA LEU A 98 -7.12 1.18 -7.73
C LEU A 98 -8.43 0.42 -7.59
N ILE A 99 -8.41 -0.91 -7.44
CA ILE A 99 -9.62 -1.70 -7.19
C ILE A 99 -10.33 -1.17 -5.95
N MET A 100 -9.60 -0.96 -4.86
CA MET A 100 -10.15 -0.41 -3.63
C MET A 100 -10.75 0.99 -3.86
N THR A 101 -10.05 1.85 -4.59
CA THR A 101 -10.52 3.20 -4.94
C THR A 101 -11.81 3.17 -5.75
N ILE A 102 -11.95 2.26 -6.71
CA ILE A 102 -13.17 2.09 -7.50
C ILE A 102 -14.36 1.73 -6.61
N TRP A 103 -14.18 0.79 -5.66
CA TRP A 103 -15.24 0.41 -4.73
C TRP A 103 -15.74 1.57 -3.89
N PHE A 104 -14.83 2.34 -3.29
CA PHE A 104 -15.19 3.50 -2.47
C PHE A 104 -15.79 4.64 -3.30
N SER A 105 -15.28 4.86 -4.51
CA SER A 105 -15.84 5.86 -5.43
C SER A 105 -17.26 5.51 -5.88
N ALA A 106 -17.55 4.23 -6.10
CA ALA A 106 -18.90 3.78 -6.45
C ALA A 106 -19.91 4.07 -5.33
N ALA A 107 -19.52 3.86 -4.05
CA ALA A 107 -20.36 4.18 -2.91
C ALA A 107 -20.58 5.71 -2.79
N ALA A 108 -19.55 6.52 -3.01
CA ALA A 108 -19.65 7.96 -2.99
C ALA A 108 -20.60 8.49 -4.08
N LEU A 109 -20.50 7.98 -5.31
CA LEU A 109 -21.40 8.32 -6.42
C LEU A 109 -22.83 7.88 -6.16
N ALA A 110 -23.05 6.71 -5.58
CA ALA A 110 -24.39 6.26 -5.19
C ALA A 110 -25.01 7.22 -4.17
N GLY A 111 -24.27 7.62 -3.15
CA GLY A 111 -24.71 8.59 -2.17
C GLY A 111 -25.05 9.95 -2.75
N GLU A 112 -24.26 10.44 -3.71
CA GLU A 112 -24.53 11.69 -4.41
C GLU A 112 -25.83 11.61 -5.23
N LYS A 113 -26.07 10.50 -5.93
CA LYS A 113 -27.31 10.26 -6.67
C LYS A 113 -28.52 10.21 -5.75
N ILE A 114 -28.44 9.51 -4.62
CA ILE A 114 -29.51 9.47 -3.63
C ILE A 114 -29.79 10.88 -3.08
N ALA A 115 -28.75 11.62 -2.68
CA ALA A 115 -28.90 12.97 -2.16
C ALA A 115 -29.55 13.92 -3.17
N SER A 116 -29.15 13.86 -4.43
CA SER A 116 -29.69 14.70 -5.50
C SER A 116 -31.17 14.40 -5.79
N THR A 117 -31.53 13.11 -5.84
CA THR A 117 -32.93 12.70 -6.08
C THR A 117 -33.86 12.99 -4.89
N ALA A 118 -33.32 12.91 -3.67
CA ALA A 118 -34.07 13.25 -2.44
C ALA A 118 -34.15 14.74 -2.15
N GLY A 119 -33.59 15.62 -2.99
CA GLY A 119 -33.52 17.06 -2.75
C GLY A 119 -32.62 17.49 -1.58
N LEU A 120 -31.77 16.58 -1.08
CA LEU A 120 -30.85 16.81 0.03
C LEU A 120 -29.49 17.40 -0.41
N GLY A 121 -29.37 17.84 -1.66
CA GLY A 121 -28.14 18.39 -2.23
C GLY A 121 -27.59 19.63 -1.51
N PHE A 122 -28.42 20.32 -0.72
CA PHE A 122 -27.99 21.45 0.09
C PHE A 122 -27.25 21.07 1.37
N ALA A 123 -27.44 19.84 1.87
CA ALA A 123 -26.73 19.32 3.02
C ALA A 123 -25.36 18.76 2.60
N ALA A 124 -24.49 19.66 2.15
CA ALA A 124 -23.13 19.29 1.75
C ALA A 124 -22.14 19.58 2.88
N GLN A 125 -21.25 18.66 3.14
CA GLN A 125 -20.15 18.80 4.08
C GLN A 125 -18.82 18.72 3.31
N MET A 126 -17.81 19.44 3.79
CA MET A 126 -16.48 19.38 3.20
C MET A 126 -15.84 18.03 3.49
N ASP A 127 -15.54 17.28 2.45
CA ASP A 127 -14.81 16.02 2.57
C ASP A 127 -13.32 16.31 2.86
N PRO A 128 -12.78 15.89 4.02
CA PRO A 128 -11.39 16.15 4.37
C PRO A 128 -10.41 15.43 3.44
N ALA A 129 -10.82 14.36 2.78
CA ALA A 129 -9.97 13.58 1.90
C ALA A 129 -9.70 14.26 0.55
N SER A 130 -10.75 14.79 -0.07
CA SER A 130 -10.68 15.44 -1.39
C SER A 130 -10.65 16.97 -1.31
N GLY A 131 -11.09 17.55 -0.17
CA GLY A 131 -11.32 18.98 -0.02
C GLY A 131 -12.54 19.49 -0.80
N ALA A 132 -13.35 18.60 -1.34
CA ALA A 132 -14.57 18.90 -2.06
C ALA A 132 -15.79 18.90 -1.13
N GLN A 133 -16.85 19.59 -1.52
CA GLN A 133 -18.13 19.49 -0.84
C GLN A 133 -18.84 18.22 -1.31
N THR A 134 -19.11 17.31 -0.37
CA THR A 134 -19.83 16.08 -0.64
C THR A 134 -21.14 16.04 0.15
N PRO A 135 -22.20 15.47 -0.41
CA PRO A 135 -23.45 15.28 0.32
C PRO A 135 -23.23 14.39 1.56
N VAL A 136 -23.91 14.72 2.66
CA VAL A 136 -23.82 13.95 3.92
C VAL A 136 -24.17 12.47 3.70
N VAL A 137 -25.09 12.18 2.79
CA VAL A 137 -25.49 10.82 2.42
C VAL A 137 -24.29 10.02 1.86
N SER A 138 -23.46 10.64 1.03
CA SER A 138 -22.24 9.99 0.50
C SER A 138 -21.25 9.64 1.61
N GLN A 139 -21.11 10.51 2.60
CA GLN A 139 -20.22 10.27 3.74
C GLN A 139 -20.74 9.11 4.62
N ILE A 140 -22.05 9.05 4.88
CA ILE A 140 -22.67 7.95 5.63
C ILE A 140 -22.46 6.62 4.89
N LEU A 141 -22.67 6.59 3.57
CA LEU A 141 -22.43 5.39 2.77
C LEU A 141 -20.97 4.96 2.76
N ASN A 142 -20.03 5.90 2.69
CA ASN A 142 -18.61 5.59 2.80
C ASN A 142 -18.26 5.01 4.17
N LEU A 143 -18.76 5.59 5.27
CA LEU A 143 -18.54 5.05 6.61
C LEU A 143 -19.14 3.64 6.75
N LEU A 144 -20.33 3.43 6.24
CA LEU A 144 -20.98 2.11 6.25
C LEU A 144 -20.18 1.09 5.45
N LEU A 145 -19.65 1.49 4.29
CA LEU A 145 -18.77 0.63 3.48
C LEU A 145 -17.47 0.27 4.21
N ILE A 146 -16.86 1.23 4.93
CA ILE A 146 -15.67 0.98 5.75
C ILE A 146 -15.97 -0.04 6.84
N VAL A 147 -17.08 0.16 7.58
CA VAL A 147 -17.49 -0.75 8.66
C VAL A 147 -17.77 -2.14 8.09
N LEU A 148 -18.47 -2.23 6.96
CA LEU A 148 -18.75 -3.48 6.29
C LEU A 148 -17.47 -4.18 5.83
N PHE A 149 -16.55 -3.46 5.24
CA PHE A 149 -15.25 -3.98 4.79
C PHE A 149 -14.44 -4.57 5.96
N LEU A 150 -14.41 -3.87 7.09
CA LEU A 150 -13.73 -4.35 8.29
C LEU A 150 -14.46 -5.54 8.94
N SER A 151 -15.81 -5.52 8.92
CA SER A 151 -16.64 -6.59 9.50
C SER A 151 -16.59 -7.89 8.72
N LEU A 152 -16.39 -7.83 7.41
CA LEU A 152 -16.29 -9.00 6.54
C LEU A 152 -14.86 -9.56 6.42
N ASP A 153 -13.93 -9.06 7.22
CA ASP A 153 -12.51 -9.42 7.13
C ASP A 153 -11.95 -9.37 5.69
N ALA A 154 -12.51 -8.49 4.85
CA ALA A 154 -12.15 -8.38 3.45
C ALA A 154 -10.72 -7.79 3.22
N HIS A 155 -10.00 -7.52 4.31
CA HIS A 155 -8.61 -7.09 4.33
C HIS A 155 -7.62 -8.26 4.50
N LEU A 156 -8.12 -9.49 4.73
CA LEU A 156 -7.36 -10.74 4.77
C LEU A 156 -7.33 -11.39 3.39
#